data_c48fae3a17799d81b477323391186d80
#
_entry.id   c48fae3a17799d81b477323391186d80
#
_cell.length_a   1.000
_cell.length_b   1.000
_cell.length_c   1.000
_cell.angle_alpha   90.00
_cell.angle_beta   90.00
_cell.angle_gamma   90.00
#
_symmetry.space_group_name_H-M   'P 1'
#
loop_
_entity.id
_entity.type
_entity.pdbx_description
1 polymer ?
#
loop_
_entity_poly.entity_id
_entity_poly.type
_entity_poly.pdbx_seq_one_letter_code
_entity_poly.pdbx_strand_id
1 'polypeptide(L)'
;WFCRHVVIPESWRGKEVRFALATDSRAVDPRADIDLPQTIAYINGTLTQGMDINHTEIILPDLPEMDMALYLYSAKVRWYKEFHAELRLVNEDCIGLYYDLQVPSDVLKFSDPNSKTYADVLSILNNAINRLDCREPGSDTFFASVRYARIYLHHALYTDYTQEQR
;
A
#
# COMPACT_ATOMS: atom_id res chain seq x y z
N TRP A 1 -1.11 14.85 -21.67
CA TRP A 1 -0.14 13.77 -21.64
C TRP A 1 1.08 14.15 -20.84
N PHE A 2 1.54 13.24 -19.99
CA PHE A 2 2.83 13.32 -19.31
C PHE A 2 3.65 12.12 -19.76
N CYS A 3 4.82 12.35 -20.32
CA CYS A 3 5.69 11.28 -20.84
C CYS A 3 7.06 11.36 -20.15
N ARG A 4 7.57 10.21 -19.76
CA ARG A 4 8.89 10.12 -19.12
C ARG A 4 9.56 8.81 -19.49
N HIS A 5 10.83 8.89 -19.84
CA HIS A 5 11.72 7.73 -19.85
C HIS A 5 12.15 7.44 -18.39
N VAL A 6 11.91 6.21 -17.96
CA VAL A 6 12.16 5.75 -16.58
C VAL A 6 13.27 4.73 -16.62
N VAL A 7 14.31 4.93 -15.81
CA VAL A 7 15.41 3.97 -15.63
C VAL A 7 15.33 3.43 -14.21
N ILE A 8 15.24 2.11 -14.09
CA ILE A 8 15.20 1.44 -12.78
C ILE A 8 16.64 1.26 -12.27
N PRO A 9 16.95 1.73 -11.04
CA PRO A 9 18.27 1.54 -10.45
C PRO A 9 18.66 0.06 -10.43
N GLU A 10 19.92 -0.25 -10.70
CA GLU A 10 20.41 -1.63 -10.75
C GLU A 10 20.15 -2.39 -9.44
N SER A 11 20.25 -1.70 -8.30
CA SER A 11 19.99 -2.26 -6.97
C SER A 11 18.50 -2.63 -6.73
N TRP A 12 17.58 -2.18 -7.62
CA TRP A 12 16.15 -2.45 -7.55
C TRP A 12 15.70 -3.54 -8.53
N ARG A 13 16.55 -3.98 -9.45
CA ARG A 13 16.23 -5.00 -10.44
C ARG A 13 15.90 -6.34 -9.78
N GLY A 14 14.91 -7.04 -10.32
CA GLY A 14 14.41 -8.29 -9.76
C GLY A 14 13.60 -8.12 -8.47
N LYS A 15 13.25 -6.88 -8.10
CA LYS A 15 12.39 -6.58 -6.96
C LYS A 15 11.11 -5.91 -7.45
N GLU A 16 10.04 -6.00 -6.66
CA GLU A 16 8.81 -5.28 -6.99
C GLU A 16 9.03 -3.77 -6.88
N VAL A 17 8.84 -3.09 -8.00
CA VAL A 17 8.85 -1.63 -8.09
C VAL A 17 7.47 -1.16 -8.48
N ARG A 18 6.95 -0.16 -7.79
CA ARG A 18 5.69 0.49 -8.11
C ARG A 18 5.91 1.92 -8.54
N PHE A 19 5.12 2.34 -9.52
CA PHE A 19 4.91 3.75 -9.80
C PHE A 19 3.69 4.21 -9.00
N ALA A 20 3.86 5.25 -8.21
CA ALA A 20 2.78 5.85 -7.43
C ALA A 20 2.48 7.27 -7.93
N LEU A 21 1.19 7.57 -8.06
CA LEU A 21 0.69 8.87 -8.46
C LEU A 21 -0.25 9.41 -7.39
N ALA A 22 0.09 10.55 -6.83
CA ALA A 22 -0.80 11.31 -5.96
C ALA A 22 -1.20 12.62 -6.63
N THR A 23 -2.50 12.83 -6.72
CA THR A 23 -3.08 14.12 -7.13
C THR A 23 -3.79 14.67 -5.90
N ASP A 24 -3.27 15.74 -5.31
CA ASP A 24 -3.88 16.31 -4.11
C ASP A 24 -5.19 17.02 -4.46
N SER A 25 -6.29 16.34 -4.19
CA SER A 25 -7.65 16.90 -4.30
C SER A 25 -8.28 17.23 -2.94
N ARG A 26 -7.52 17.13 -1.84
CA ARG A 26 -8.05 17.23 -0.48
C ARG A 26 -8.58 18.62 -0.07
N ALA A 27 -8.53 19.61 -0.94
CA ALA A 27 -8.93 20.97 -0.61
C ALA A 27 -10.38 21.31 -0.95
N VAL A 28 -11.23 20.35 -1.30
CA VAL A 28 -12.57 20.62 -1.76
C VAL A 28 -13.60 19.98 -0.84
N ASP A 29 -14.70 20.69 -0.62
CA ASP A 29 -15.86 20.28 0.16
C ASP A 29 -16.17 18.78 -0.07
N PRO A 30 -16.15 17.93 0.96
CA PRO A 30 -16.48 16.51 0.84
C PRO A 30 -17.90 16.23 0.34
N ARG A 31 -18.71 17.28 0.15
CA ARG A 31 -20.06 17.20 -0.43
C ARG A 31 -20.12 17.61 -1.90
N ALA A 32 -19.01 18.10 -2.46
CA ALA A 32 -18.96 18.39 -3.88
C ALA A 32 -18.85 17.08 -4.66
N ASP A 33 -19.69 16.97 -5.68
CA ASP A 33 -19.58 15.90 -6.69
C ASP A 33 -18.31 16.19 -7.51
N ILE A 34 -17.17 15.70 -7.01
CA ILE A 34 -15.86 16.04 -7.54
C ILE A 34 -15.53 15.00 -8.60
N ASP A 35 -15.47 15.46 -9.85
CA ASP A 35 -14.83 14.70 -10.91
C ASP A 35 -13.32 14.58 -10.61
N LEU A 36 -12.97 13.55 -9.86
CA LEU A 36 -11.58 13.22 -9.54
C LEU A 36 -10.82 12.90 -10.82
N PRO A 37 -9.55 13.31 -10.93
CA PRO A 37 -8.77 13.03 -12.11
C PRO A 37 -8.66 11.53 -12.32
N GLN A 38 -8.94 11.12 -13.52
CA GLN A 38 -8.68 9.76 -13.97
C GLN A 38 -7.45 9.79 -14.85
N THR A 39 -6.59 8.83 -14.63
CA THR A 39 -5.35 8.70 -15.39
C THR A 39 -5.31 7.33 -16.02
N ILE A 40 -4.87 7.27 -17.27
CA ILE A 40 -4.59 6.02 -17.95
C ILE A 40 -3.08 5.95 -18.16
N ALA A 41 -2.47 4.88 -17.67
CA ALA A 41 -1.05 4.65 -17.79
C ALA A 41 -0.72 3.69 -18.92
N TYR A 42 0.31 4.04 -19.66
CA TYR A 42 0.90 3.24 -20.73
C TYR A 42 2.38 3.01 -20.40
N ILE A 43 2.83 1.78 -20.63
CA ILE A 43 4.24 1.40 -20.54
C ILE A 43 4.67 0.87 -21.91
N ASN A 44 5.72 1.46 -22.48
CA ASN A 44 6.24 1.13 -23.81
C ASN A 44 5.13 1.13 -24.90
N GLY A 45 4.22 2.11 -24.81
CA GLY A 45 3.10 2.26 -25.73
C GLY A 45 1.92 1.30 -25.48
N THR A 46 2.02 0.38 -24.52
CA THR A 46 0.96 -0.56 -24.16
C THR A 46 0.14 -0.03 -23.00
N LEU A 47 -1.19 -0.03 -23.13
CA LEU A 47 -2.11 0.31 -22.05
C LEU A 47 -1.91 -0.66 -20.90
N THR A 48 -1.63 -0.13 -19.71
CA THR A 48 -1.30 -0.93 -18.54
C THR A 48 -2.42 -0.90 -17.51
N GLN A 49 -2.84 0.28 -17.06
CA GLN A 49 -3.83 0.40 -16.00
C GLN A 49 -4.49 1.78 -15.99
N GLY A 50 -5.76 1.81 -15.57
CA GLY A 50 -6.41 3.04 -15.11
C GLY A 50 -6.01 3.35 -13.66
N MET A 51 -5.80 4.64 -13.38
CA MET A 51 -5.47 5.12 -12.04
C MET A 51 -6.48 6.19 -11.63
N ASP A 52 -6.86 6.14 -10.37
CA ASP A 52 -7.78 7.09 -9.74
C ASP A 52 -7.41 7.26 -8.26
N ILE A 53 -8.27 7.90 -7.47
CA ILE A 53 -8.07 8.10 -6.03
C ILE A 53 -7.93 6.78 -5.24
N ASN A 54 -8.51 5.67 -5.73
CA ASN A 54 -8.47 4.37 -5.08
C ASN A 54 -7.36 3.47 -5.64
N HIS A 55 -6.93 3.75 -6.86
CA HIS A 55 -5.91 2.99 -7.60
C HIS A 55 -4.74 3.91 -7.92
N THR A 56 -3.96 4.24 -6.89
CA THR A 56 -2.88 5.23 -6.98
C THR A 56 -1.53 4.63 -7.37
N GLU A 57 -1.43 3.31 -7.50
CA GLU A 57 -0.17 2.61 -7.78
C GLU A 57 -0.30 1.63 -8.94
N ILE A 58 0.78 1.47 -9.70
CA ILE A 58 0.95 0.43 -10.73
C ILE A 58 2.21 -0.38 -10.42
N ILE A 59 2.12 -1.70 -10.50
CA ILE A 59 3.30 -2.56 -10.47
C ILE A 59 3.99 -2.44 -11.83
N LEU A 60 5.26 -2.05 -11.81
CA LEU A 60 6.07 -1.93 -13.02
C LEU A 60 6.61 -3.30 -13.46
N PRO A 61 6.74 -3.55 -14.76
CA PRO A 61 7.43 -4.73 -15.25
C PRO A 61 8.90 -4.70 -14.84
N ASP A 62 9.48 -5.89 -14.64
CA ASP A 62 10.93 -6.03 -14.33
C ASP A 62 11.76 -5.77 -15.61
N LEU A 63 11.85 -4.50 -15.98
CA LEU A 63 12.63 -3.99 -17.09
C LEU A 63 13.66 -2.98 -16.58
N PRO A 64 14.87 -2.94 -17.15
CA PRO A 64 15.89 -1.98 -16.74
C PRO A 64 15.50 -0.52 -17.02
N GLU A 65 14.73 -0.32 -18.10
CA GLU A 65 14.23 0.99 -18.53
C GLU A 65 12.91 0.83 -19.28
N MET A 66 12.11 1.87 -19.29
CA MET A 66 10.81 1.89 -19.97
C MET A 66 10.36 3.31 -20.26
N ASP A 67 9.54 3.46 -21.30
CA ASP A 67 8.84 4.69 -21.59
C ASP A 67 7.46 4.66 -20.94
N MET A 68 7.23 5.57 -20.01
CA MET A 68 5.91 5.76 -19.38
C MET A 68 5.20 6.95 -19.99
N ALA A 69 3.91 6.76 -20.29
CA ALA A 69 3.02 7.84 -20.71
C ALA A 69 1.75 7.79 -19.85
N LEU A 70 1.37 8.93 -19.32
CA LEU A 70 0.14 9.10 -18.56
C LEU A 70 -0.80 10.02 -19.33
N TYR A 71 -1.99 9.53 -19.61
CA TYR A 71 -3.09 10.34 -20.11
C TYR A 71 -3.98 10.72 -18.93
N LEU A 72 -3.94 11.98 -18.54
CA LEU A 72 -4.74 12.49 -17.45
C LEU A 72 -5.96 13.22 -17.98
N TYR A 73 -7.13 12.82 -17.52
CA TYR A 73 -8.40 13.49 -17.79
C TYR A 73 -8.90 14.17 -16.52
N SER A 74 -9.22 15.45 -16.65
CA SER A 74 -9.82 16.25 -15.58
C SER A 74 -11.03 16.97 -16.15
N ALA A 75 -12.24 16.65 -15.67
CA ALA A 75 -13.45 17.16 -16.28
C ALA A 75 -13.68 18.66 -16.04
N LYS A 76 -13.87 19.12 -14.83
CA LYS A 76 -14.31 20.50 -14.55
C LYS A 76 -13.59 21.19 -13.39
N VAL A 77 -12.68 20.54 -12.71
CA VAL A 77 -12.13 21.05 -11.46
C VAL A 77 -10.80 21.78 -11.69
N ARG A 78 -10.79 23.07 -11.34
CA ARG A 78 -9.61 23.95 -11.46
C ARG A 78 -8.66 23.89 -10.25
N TRP A 79 -8.72 22.81 -9.42
CA TRP A 79 -8.15 22.82 -8.09
C TRP A 79 -7.10 21.72 -7.86
N TYR A 80 -6.28 21.41 -8.87
CA TYR A 80 -5.10 20.58 -8.61
C TYR A 80 -4.01 21.43 -8.00
N LYS A 81 -3.67 21.15 -6.76
CA LYS A 81 -2.55 21.82 -6.10
C LYS A 81 -1.24 21.10 -6.37
N GLU A 82 -1.26 19.80 -6.48
CA GLU A 82 -0.04 19.00 -6.58
C GLU A 82 -0.26 17.80 -7.52
N PHE A 83 0.75 17.53 -8.31
CA PHE A 83 0.90 16.30 -9.08
C PHE A 83 2.23 15.69 -8.60
N HIS A 84 2.14 14.64 -7.81
CA HIS A 84 3.30 13.96 -7.28
C HIS A 84 3.37 12.56 -7.85
N ALA A 85 4.49 12.26 -8.52
CA ALA A 85 4.76 10.96 -9.11
C ALA A 85 6.11 10.44 -8.62
N GLU A 86 6.13 9.21 -8.14
CA GLU A 86 7.34 8.60 -7.59
C GLU A 86 7.46 7.12 -7.92
N LEU A 87 8.69 6.60 -7.88
CA LEU A 87 8.95 5.17 -7.89
C LEU A 87 9.14 4.70 -6.45
N ARG A 88 8.51 3.58 -6.13
CA ARG A 88 8.58 2.93 -4.81
C ARG A 88 9.18 1.54 -4.95
N LEU A 89 10.25 1.29 -4.23
CA LEU A 89 10.74 -0.07 -4.02
C LEU A 89 9.91 -0.71 -2.91
N VAL A 90 9.25 -1.82 -3.24
CA VAL A 90 8.40 -2.54 -2.30
C VAL A 90 9.21 -3.57 -1.52
N ASN A 91 9.00 -3.61 -0.21
CA ASN A 91 9.43 -4.71 0.63
C ASN A 91 8.20 -5.58 0.93
N GLU A 92 8.21 -6.82 0.44
CA GLU A 92 7.08 -7.76 0.56
C GLU A 92 6.71 -8.05 2.02
N ASP A 93 7.70 -8.12 2.92
CA ASP A 93 7.43 -8.35 4.34
C ASP A 93 6.72 -7.16 4.98
N CYS A 94 7.09 -5.92 4.61
CA CYS A 94 6.42 -4.72 5.11
C CYS A 94 4.99 -4.60 4.58
N ILE A 95 4.78 -4.85 3.30
CA ILE A 95 3.43 -4.87 2.71
C ILE A 95 2.60 -5.99 3.33
N GLY A 96 3.18 -7.19 3.49
CA GLY A 96 2.50 -8.29 4.15
C GLY A 96 2.08 -7.94 5.57
N LEU A 97 2.99 -7.38 6.38
CA LEU A 97 2.68 -6.95 7.74
C LEU A 97 1.58 -5.88 7.78
N TYR A 98 1.59 -4.94 6.82
CA TYR A 98 0.55 -3.93 6.72
C TYR A 98 -0.84 -4.57 6.60
N TYR A 99 -1.02 -5.53 5.68
CA TYR A 99 -2.30 -6.21 5.53
C TYR A 99 -2.62 -7.16 6.68
N ASP A 100 -1.62 -7.86 7.23
CA ASP A 100 -1.77 -8.75 8.39
C ASP A 100 -2.27 -8.00 9.64
N LEU A 101 -1.98 -6.69 9.75
CA LEU A 101 -2.47 -5.81 10.80
C LEU A 101 -3.79 -5.14 10.42
N GLN A 102 -3.91 -4.64 9.19
CA GLN A 102 -5.07 -3.85 8.75
C GLN A 102 -6.35 -4.68 8.73
N VAL A 103 -6.32 -5.87 8.15
CA VAL A 103 -7.53 -6.69 7.99
C VAL A 103 -8.19 -7.02 9.34
N PRO A 104 -7.46 -7.56 10.35
CA PRO A 104 -8.06 -7.79 11.67
C PRO A 104 -8.49 -6.48 12.35
N SER A 105 -7.74 -5.39 12.18
CA SER A 105 -8.11 -4.08 12.74
C SER A 105 -9.44 -3.57 12.16
N ASP A 106 -9.66 -3.77 10.85
CA ASP A 106 -10.90 -3.38 10.20
C ASP A 106 -12.07 -4.24 10.68
N VAL A 107 -11.87 -5.55 10.90
CA VAL A 107 -12.87 -6.43 11.50
C VAL A 107 -13.27 -5.97 12.91
N LEU A 108 -12.28 -5.54 13.72
CA LEU A 108 -12.56 -5.04 15.08
C LEU A 108 -13.46 -3.80 15.08
N LYS A 109 -13.45 -2.96 14.06
CA LYS A 109 -14.33 -1.77 13.98
C LYS A 109 -15.82 -2.13 13.98
N PHE A 110 -16.15 -3.33 13.53
CA PHE A 110 -17.54 -3.84 13.46
C PHE A 110 -17.86 -4.89 14.52
N SER A 111 -16.91 -5.19 15.42
CA SER A 111 -17.06 -6.18 16.49
C SER A 111 -17.51 -5.54 17.79
N ASP A 112 -18.17 -6.32 18.66
CA ASP A 112 -18.54 -5.85 20.01
C ASP A 112 -17.28 -5.60 20.86
N PRO A 113 -17.01 -4.35 21.28
CA PRO A 113 -15.84 -4.00 22.07
C PRO A 113 -15.76 -4.69 23.43
N ASN A 114 -16.88 -5.20 23.94
CA ASN A 114 -16.97 -5.91 25.22
C ASN A 114 -16.77 -7.42 25.08
N SER A 115 -16.65 -7.93 23.85
CA SER A 115 -16.45 -9.36 23.64
C SER A 115 -15.03 -9.79 23.98
N LYS A 116 -14.88 -11.03 24.45
CA LYS A 116 -13.56 -11.64 24.69
C LYS A 116 -12.75 -11.67 23.39
N THR A 117 -13.37 -12.02 22.26
CA THR A 117 -12.72 -12.07 20.95
C THR A 117 -12.12 -10.72 20.56
N TYR A 118 -12.85 -9.62 20.80
CA TYR A 118 -12.29 -8.27 20.55
C TYR A 118 -11.03 -8.02 21.36
N ALA A 119 -11.07 -8.31 22.67
CA ALA A 119 -9.92 -8.11 23.57
C ALA A 119 -8.73 -8.99 23.18
N ASP A 120 -8.96 -10.25 22.83
CA ASP A 120 -7.92 -11.18 22.41
C ASP A 120 -7.25 -10.73 21.11
N VAL A 121 -8.02 -10.39 20.07
CA VAL A 121 -7.47 -9.91 18.79
C VAL A 121 -6.71 -8.61 18.98
N LEU A 122 -7.25 -7.65 19.73
CA LEU A 122 -6.57 -6.38 20.02
C LEU A 122 -5.24 -6.61 20.74
N SER A 123 -5.20 -7.54 21.70
CA SER A 123 -3.98 -7.93 22.40
C SER A 123 -2.94 -8.53 21.45
N ILE A 124 -3.36 -9.39 20.53
CA ILE A 124 -2.48 -9.99 19.52
C ILE A 124 -1.87 -8.90 18.61
N LEU A 125 -2.71 -7.97 18.11
CA LEU A 125 -2.23 -6.87 17.25
C LEU A 125 -1.22 -5.98 17.99
N ASN A 126 -1.52 -5.58 19.23
CA ASN A 126 -0.60 -4.79 20.04
C ASN A 126 0.72 -5.52 20.30
N ASN A 127 0.65 -6.82 20.58
CA ASN A 127 1.85 -7.63 20.78
C ASN A 127 2.70 -7.74 19.51
N ALA A 128 2.08 -7.78 18.33
CA ALA A 128 2.81 -7.77 17.06
C ALA A 128 3.53 -6.44 16.81
N ILE A 129 2.82 -5.33 17.01
CA ILE A 129 3.38 -3.96 16.85
C ILE A 129 4.54 -3.72 17.81
N ASN A 130 4.42 -4.15 19.07
CA ASN A 130 5.47 -4.00 20.07
C ASN A 130 6.75 -4.81 19.77
N ARG A 131 6.73 -5.71 18.78
CA ARG A 131 7.91 -6.43 18.32
C ARG A 131 8.71 -5.69 17.26
N LEU A 132 8.15 -4.62 16.69
CA LEU A 132 8.82 -3.85 15.65
C LEU A 132 9.95 -3.00 16.23
N ASP A 133 11.11 -3.09 15.63
CA ASP A 133 12.23 -2.19 15.91
C ASP A 133 12.23 -1.02 14.93
N CYS A 134 11.53 0.04 15.29
CA CYS A 134 11.39 1.24 14.45
C CYS A 134 12.48 2.29 14.70
N ARG A 135 13.56 1.96 15.42
CA ARG A 135 14.64 2.92 15.71
C ARG A 135 15.39 3.33 14.44
N GLU A 136 15.56 2.40 13.51
CA GLU A 136 16.23 2.61 12.23
C GLU A 136 15.45 1.93 11.11
N PRO A 137 14.38 2.56 10.57
CA PRO A 137 13.59 2.01 9.50
C PRO A 137 14.44 1.73 8.24
N GLY A 138 14.28 0.54 7.67
CA GLY A 138 15.03 0.11 6.50
C GLY A 138 16.34 -0.63 6.82
N SER A 139 16.75 -0.75 8.09
CA SER A 139 17.87 -1.58 8.51
C SER A 139 17.53 -3.08 8.48
N ASP A 140 18.54 -3.94 8.46
CA ASP A 140 18.36 -5.39 8.55
C ASP A 140 17.62 -5.79 9.85
N THR A 141 17.89 -5.09 10.95
CA THR A 141 17.21 -5.30 12.24
C THR A 141 15.73 -4.95 12.14
N PHE A 142 15.40 -3.83 11.48
CA PHE A 142 14.01 -3.46 11.20
C PHE A 142 13.31 -4.56 10.39
N PHE A 143 13.87 -4.98 9.25
CA PHE A 143 13.25 -6.01 8.41
C PHE A 143 13.15 -7.38 9.13
N ALA A 144 14.12 -7.73 9.97
CA ALA A 144 14.04 -8.93 10.80
C ALA A 144 12.87 -8.84 11.80
N SER A 145 12.66 -7.67 12.43
CA SER A 145 11.55 -7.44 13.35
C SER A 145 10.18 -7.51 12.65
N VAL A 146 10.10 -6.99 11.41
CA VAL A 146 8.89 -7.10 10.56
C VAL A 146 8.55 -8.57 10.29
N ARG A 147 9.50 -9.37 9.83
CA ARG A 147 9.29 -10.82 9.60
C ARG A 147 8.86 -11.54 10.86
N TYR A 148 9.47 -11.23 12.00
CA TYR A 148 9.11 -11.81 13.27
C TYR A 148 7.69 -11.45 13.71
N ALA A 149 7.28 -10.20 13.53
CA ALA A 149 5.92 -9.75 13.83
C ALA A 149 4.88 -10.49 12.95
N ARG A 150 5.16 -10.68 11.63
CA ARG A 150 4.30 -11.44 10.72
C ARG A 150 4.15 -12.90 11.15
N ILE A 151 5.26 -13.57 11.46
CA ILE A 151 5.23 -14.96 11.95
C ILE A 151 4.39 -15.07 13.23
N TYR A 152 4.55 -14.12 14.15
CA TYR A 152 3.77 -14.09 15.37
C TYR A 152 2.27 -13.94 15.10
N LEU A 153 1.87 -12.98 14.23
CA LEU A 153 0.47 -12.77 13.86
C LEU A 153 -0.12 -14.02 13.23
N HIS A 154 0.61 -14.65 12.32
CA HIS A 154 0.14 -15.86 11.65
C HIS A 154 -0.12 -16.97 12.67
N HIS A 155 0.81 -17.22 13.61
CA HIS A 155 0.60 -18.22 14.66
C HIS A 155 -0.57 -17.87 15.58
N ALA A 156 -0.63 -16.64 16.09
CA ALA A 156 -1.64 -16.25 17.05
C ALA A 156 -3.05 -16.18 16.46
N LEU A 157 -3.20 -15.72 15.21
CA LEU A 157 -4.54 -15.57 14.60
C LEU A 157 -5.05 -16.84 13.91
N TYR A 158 -4.17 -17.69 13.37
CA TYR A 158 -4.60 -18.81 12.55
C TYR A 158 -4.36 -20.19 13.18
N THR A 159 -3.40 -20.32 14.12
CA THR A 159 -3.09 -21.60 14.72
C THR A 159 -3.90 -21.85 15.98
N ASP A 160 -4.06 -20.84 16.84
CA ASP A 160 -4.76 -21.01 18.11
C ASP A 160 -6.28 -21.10 17.94
N TYR A 161 -6.86 -20.39 16.97
CA TYR A 161 -8.30 -20.47 16.68
C TYR A 161 -8.73 -21.80 16.04
N THR A 162 -7.87 -22.50 15.34
CA THR A 162 -8.19 -23.81 14.72
C THR A 162 -8.18 -24.97 15.72
N GLN A 163 -7.57 -24.82 16.88
CA GLN A 163 -7.56 -25.86 17.92
C GLN A 163 -8.79 -25.86 18.83
N GLU A 164 -9.42 -24.69 19.04
CA GLU A 164 -10.65 -24.60 19.84
C GLU A 164 -11.93 -25.04 19.09
N GLN A 165 -11.86 -25.24 17.77
CA GLN A 165 -12.99 -25.71 16.94
C GLN A 165 -12.95 -27.21 16.63
N ARG A 166 -12.03 -27.97 17.22
CA ARG A 166 -11.98 -29.44 17.13
C ARG A 166 -12.34 -30.08 18.47
#